data_c7f67449ec6fd65ec3699a069e08f345
#
_entry.id   c7f67449ec6fd65ec3699a069e08f345
#
_cell.length_a   1.000
_cell.length_b   1.000
_cell.length_c   1.000
_cell.angle_alpha   90.00
_cell.angle_beta   90.00
_cell.angle_gamma   90.00
#
_symmetry.space_group_name_H-M   'P 1'
#
loop_
_entity.id
_entity.type
_entity.pdbx_description
1 polymer ?
#
loop_
_entity_poly.entity_id
_entity_poly.type
_entity_poly.pdbx_seq_one_letter_code
_entity_poly.pdbx_strand_id
1 'polypeptide(L)'
;MSSLPQRRRGALALLAALAALVAAALAPAWGAAETGGAGQVENGGNLGNSAFDRQGMWVWYVDRSEGGSVAAIVARAKRNDVGTVYVKSGDGGTYWSQFSKGLVATLHRAGLNACAWQFVYGDAPLAEARIAAAAVKRGADCFAIDAEADYEGKYAAADTYVRALRARVGDAYPISLAAFPYVDYHPSFPYSVFLGPGGATYNQPQMYWKTIGTSVREVYEHTYLYNRVYGHPIYPIGQTYEAPGSAGIKLFRRFAASFGGLPPSWWSWQETNGREWGALGDDGATEPVAGYRQEVVHPLLKRKSRGDLVVWAQEHLIAAGADLPVTGFFGPKTARAVREFKEARGLPANGIVDTETWNALLAFTPYRPRWTAAGASASARPNALVPGMREQLRSATRPLSARLPAKAYEIPRGPSR
;
A
#
# COMPACT_ATOMS: atom_id res chain seq x y z
N MET A 1 83.33 6.36 -5.97
CA MET A 1 82.99 4.96 -6.22
C MET A 1 82.57 4.36 -4.89
N SER A 2 81.30 4.18 -4.66
CA SER A 2 80.80 3.19 -3.68
C SER A 2 79.26 3.22 -3.78
N SER A 3 78.71 2.09 -4.12
CA SER A 3 77.31 1.79 -4.33
C SER A 3 76.58 1.64 -2.99
N LEU A 4 75.44 2.27 -2.81
CA LEU A 4 74.49 2.05 -1.72
C LEU A 4 73.31 1.15 -2.20
N PRO A 5 72.79 0.25 -1.37
CA PRO A 5 71.99 -0.87 -1.84
C PRO A 5 70.45 -0.51 -1.91
N GLN A 6 69.87 -0.98 -3.02
CA GLN A 6 68.42 -1.06 -3.24
C GLN A 6 67.75 -2.11 -2.34
N ARG A 7 67.44 -1.79 -1.11
CA ARG A 7 66.69 -2.72 -0.21
C ARG A 7 65.63 -2.13 0.67
N ARG A 8 64.99 -1.01 0.33
CA ARG A 8 63.90 -0.46 1.14
C ARG A 8 62.60 -0.12 0.42
N ARG A 9 62.44 -0.53 -0.85
CA ARG A 9 61.15 -0.26 -1.59
C ARG A 9 60.17 -1.44 -1.60
N GLY A 10 60.58 -2.64 -1.19
CA GLY A 10 59.70 -3.83 -1.23
C GLY A 10 58.80 -4.03 0.00
N ALA A 11 59.16 -3.50 1.17
CA ALA A 11 58.42 -3.73 2.41
C ALA A 11 57.19 -2.80 2.58
N LEU A 12 57.19 -1.62 1.99
CA LEU A 12 56.02 -0.70 2.02
C LEU A 12 54.89 -1.09 1.05
N ALA A 13 55.22 -1.74 -0.05
CA ALA A 13 54.22 -2.21 -1.01
C ALA A 13 53.44 -3.45 -0.53
N LEU A 14 54.09 -4.32 0.29
CA LEU A 14 53.40 -5.50 0.86
C LEU A 14 52.45 -5.14 2.02
N LEU A 15 52.73 -4.11 2.79
CA LEU A 15 51.85 -3.65 3.88
C LEU A 15 50.63 -2.92 3.35
N ALA A 16 50.72 -2.23 2.23
CA ALA A 16 49.57 -1.59 1.58
C ALA A 16 48.63 -2.64 0.92
N ALA A 17 49.17 -3.72 0.38
CA ALA A 17 48.37 -4.80 -0.19
C ALA A 17 47.64 -5.64 0.87
N LEU A 18 48.25 -5.87 2.06
CA LEU A 18 47.58 -6.56 3.16
C LEU A 18 46.49 -5.70 3.82
N ALA A 19 46.67 -4.39 3.90
CA ALA A 19 45.64 -3.49 4.44
C ALA A 19 44.42 -3.40 3.51
N ALA A 20 44.58 -3.47 2.19
CA ALA A 20 43.51 -3.51 1.22
C ALA A 20 42.74 -4.84 1.26
N LEU A 21 43.40 -5.96 1.53
CA LEU A 21 42.75 -7.29 1.63
C LEU A 21 41.98 -7.46 2.94
N VAL A 22 42.38 -6.81 4.05
CA VAL A 22 41.64 -6.86 5.31
C VAL A 22 40.45 -5.92 5.30
N ALA A 23 40.51 -4.80 4.58
CA ALA A 23 39.37 -3.89 4.41
C ALA A 23 38.28 -4.49 3.52
N ALA A 24 38.62 -5.33 2.54
CA ALA A 24 37.66 -6.01 1.67
C ALA A 24 36.91 -7.16 2.40
N ALA A 25 37.47 -7.71 3.48
CA ALA A 25 36.85 -8.82 4.23
C ALA A 25 35.83 -8.36 5.30
N LEU A 26 35.69 -7.05 5.55
CA LEU A 26 34.77 -6.46 6.53
C LEU A 26 33.70 -5.56 5.91
N ALA A 27 33.66 -5.40 4.59
CA ALA A 27 32.56 -4.75 3.92
C ALA A 27 31.38 -5.73 3.84
N PRO A 28 30.16 -5.35 4.28
CA PRO A 28 28.99 -6.19 4.02
C PRO A 28 28.89 -6.43 2.53
N ALA A 29 28.74 -7.71 2.14
CA ALA A 29 28.55 -8.09 0.73
C ALA A 29 27.16 -7.60 0.30
N TRP A 30 27.08 -6.39 -0.23
CA TRP A 30 25.89 -5.89 -0.90
C TRP A 30 25.63 -6.77 -2.11
N GLY A 31 24.56 -7.57 -2.08
CA GLY A 31 24.20 -8.43 -3.19
C GLY A 31 24.19 -7.62 -4.50
N ALA A 32 24.97 -8.06 -5.49
CA ALA A 32 24.86 -7.53 -6.82
C ALA A 32 23.47 -7.90 -7.33
N ALA A 33 22.59 -6.91 -7.48
CA ALA A 33 21.41 -7.10 -8.30
C ALA A 33 21.93 -7.42 -9.71
N GLU A 34 21.57 -8.57 -10.26
CA GLU A 34 21.71 -8.76 -11.70
C GLU A 34 21.07 -7.54 -12.35
N THR A 35 21.79 -6.92 -13.28
CA THR A 35 21.31 -5.76 -14.05
C THR A 35 20.23 -6.21 -15.04
N GLY A 36 19.13 -6.71 -14.52
CA GLY A 36 17.84 -6.59 -15.15
C GLY A 36 17.53 -5.10 -15.13
N GLY A 37 17.46 -4.49 -16.33
CA GLY A 37 17.35 -3.07 -16.52
C GLY A 37 16.42 -2.44 -15.51
N ALA A 38 16.74 -1.20 -15.06
CA ALA A 38 15.90 -0.41 -14.20
C ALA A 38 14.48 -0.43 -14.77
N GLY A 39 13.72 -1.48 -14.37
CA GLY A 39 12.32 -1.59 -14.69
C GLY A 39 11.71 -0.39 -14.00
N GLN A 40 11.40 0.63 -14.77
CA GLN A 40 10.26 1.44 -14.42
C GLN A 40 9.22 0.41 -14.01
N VAL A 41 8.69 0.51 -12.79
CA VAL A 41 7.42 -0.10 -12.47
C VAL A 41 6.45 0.64 -13.39
N GLU A 42 6.47 0.21 -14.67
CA GLU A 42 5.37 0.51 -15.55
C GLU A 42 4.17 -0.07 -14.83
N ASN A 43 3.20 0.79 -14.47
CA ASN A 43 1.87 0.38 -14.05
C ASN A 43 1.17 -0.45 -15.18
N GLY A 44 1.90 -0.95 -16.11
CA GLY A 44 1.56 -1.76 -17.27
C GLY A 44 2.02 -3.22 -17.18
N GLY A 45 2.13 -3.80 -16.00
CA GLY A 45 2.13 -5.27 -15.86
C GLY A 45 0.82 -5.79 -16.44
N ASN A 46 0.94 -6.69 -17.42
CA ASN A 46 -0.11 -7.33 -18.21
C ASN A 46 -1.53 -7.23 -17.58
N LEU A 47 -2.25 -6.14 -17.87
CA LEU A 47 -3.58 -5.82 -17.36
C LEU A 47 -4.62 -6.70 -18.08
N GLY A 48 -4.52 -7.99 -17.93
CA GLY A 48 -5.45 -8.88 -18.61
C GLY A 48 -6.02 -9.90 -17.63
N ASN A 49 -7.23 -9.70 -17.18
CA ASN A 49 -8.13 -10.60 -16.46
C ASN A 49 -8.14 -10.57 -14.93
N SER A 50 -7.64 -9.54 -14.25
CA SER A 50 -7.95 -9.36 -12.85
C SER A 50 -9.35 -8.76 -12.64
N ALA A 51 -10.07 -9.20 -11.61
CA ALA A 51 -11.34 -8.57 -11.24
C ALA A 51 -11.19 -7.08 -10.85
N PHE A 52 -9.97 -6.64 -10.56
CA PHE A 52 -9.65 -5.24 -10.28
C PHE A 52 -9.55 -4.38 -11.56
N ASP A 53 -9.35 -4.97 -12.74
CA ASP A 53 -9.15 -4.25 -14.00
C ASP A 53 -10.44 -3.67 -14.61
N ARG A 54 -11.53 -3.68 -13.85
CA ARG A 54 -12.82 -3.11 -14.23
C ARG A 54 -13.30 -2.12 -13.18
N GLN A 55 -13.98 -1.05 -13.62
CA GLN A 55 -14.60 -0.10 -12.69
C GLN A 55 -15.45 -0.84 -11.66
N GLY A 56 -15.28 -0.52 -10.38
CA GLY A 56 -15.93 -1.23 -9.28
C GLY A 56 -16.92 -0.39 -8.50
N MET A 57 -17.85 -1.06 -7.81
CA MET A 57 -18.78 -0.41 -6.88
C MET A 57 -18.93 -1.26 -5.61
N TRP A 58 -18.82 -0.61 -4.48
CA TRP A 58 -18.87 -1.24 -3.16
C TRP A 58 -20.28 -1.29 -2.61
N VAL A 59 -20.71 -2.47 -2.21
CA VAL A 59 -22.01 -2.75 -1.59
C VAL A 59 -21.79 -3.14 -0.13
N TRP A 60 -22.28 -2.31 0.79
CA TRP A 60 -22.28 -2.64 2.23
C TRP A 60 -23.44 -3.59 2.56
N TYR A 61 -24.67 -3.19 2.20
CA TYR A 61 -25.88 -3.95 2.45
C TYR A 61 -26.61 -4.25 1.13
N VAL A 62 -26.72 -5.54 0.80
CA VAL A 62 -27.44 -5.96 -0.42
C VAL A 62 -28.92 -5.63 -0.32
N ASP A 63 -29.54 -5.82 0.84
CA ASP A 63 -30.96 -5.53 1.08
C ASP A 63 -31.30 -4.04 0.98
N ARG A 64 -30.30 -3.15 1.15
CA ARG A 64 -30.43 -1.69 0.97
C ARG A 64 -29.95 -1.19 -0.39
N SER A 65 -29.58 -2.10 -1.28
CA SER A 65 -29.16 -1.80 -2.65
C SER A 65 -30.23 -2.26 -3.61
N GLU A 66 -30.84 -1.35 -4.39
CA GLU A 66 -31.93 -1.66 -5.33
C GLU A 66 -33.09 -2.46 -4.70
N GLY A 67 -33.45 -2.17 -3.45
CA GLY A 67 -34.47 -2.90 -2.72
C GLY A 67 -34.15 -4.38 -2.47
N GLY A 68 -32.86 -4.75 -2.46
CA GLY A 68 -32.41 -6.13 -2.27
C GLY A 68 -32.45 -6.99 -3.53
N SER A 69 -32.86 -6.44 -4.66
CA SER A 69 -32.95 -7.18 -5.92
C SER A 69 -31.58 -7.27 -6.60
N VAL A 70 -30.96 -8.46 -6.58
CA VAL A 70 -29.68 -8.72 -7.27
C VAL A 70 -29.82 -8.48 -8.79
N ALA A 71 -30.98 -8.77 -9.38
CA ALA A 71 -31.23 -8.47 -10.78
C ALA A 71 -31.21 -6.95 -11.07
N ALA A 72 -31.77 -6.14 -10.18
CA ALA A 72 -31.73 -4.68 -10.29
C ALA A 72 -30.32 -4.12 -10.06
N ILE A 73 -29.56 -4.70 -9.12
CA ILE A 73 -28.13 -4.41 -8.94
C ILE A 73 -27.36 -4.67 -10.25
N VAL A 74 -27.53 -5.83 -10.86
CA VAL A 74 -26.92 -6.16 -12.17
C VAL A 74 -27.31 -5.13 -13.23
N ALA A 75 -28.59 -4.82 -13.34
CA ALA A 75 -29.08 -3.86 -14.35
C ALA A 75 -28.47 -2.46 -14.14
N ARG A 76 -28.35 -1.99 -12.90
CA ARG A 76 -27.73 -0.70 -12.62
C ARG A 76 -26.23 -0.72 -12.86
N ALA A 77 -25.53 -1.77 -12.45
CA ALA A 77 -24.10 -1.93 -12.70
C ALA A 77 -23.79 -1.79 -14.20
N LYS A 78 -24.48 -2.57 -15.03
CA LYS A 78 -24.29 -2.55 -16.49
C LYS A 78 -24.60 -1.19 -17.14
N ARG A 79 -25.65 -0.49 -16.69
CA ARG A 79 -25.97 0.84 -17.23
C ARG A 79 -24.93 1.91 -16.93
N ASN A 80 -24.09 1.70 -15.91
CA ASN A 80 -23.12 2.69 -15.46
C ASN A 80 -21.67 2.19 -15.54
N ASP A 81 -21.42 1.25 -16.45
CA ASP A 81 -20.08 0.70 -16.71
C ASP A 81 -19.37 0.12 -15.47
N VAL A 82 -20.12 -0.37 -14.50
CA VAL A 82 -19.58 -1.10 -13.35
C VAL A 82 -19.40 -2.56 -13.73
N GLY A 83 -18.15 -3.01 -13.77
CA GLY A 83 -17.79 -4.37 -14.14
C GLY A 83 -17.50 -5.27 -12.93
N THR A 84 -17.22 -4.69 -11.76
CA THR A 84 -16.93 -5.42 -10.52
C THR A 84 -17.79 -4.93 -9.37
N VAL A 85 -18.48 -5.85 -8.70
CA VAL A 85 -19.30 -5.55 -7.51
C VAL A 85 -18.60 -6.09 -6.28
N TYR A 86 -18.17 -5.17 -5.40
CA TYR A 86 -17.55 -5.51 -4.12
C TYR A 86 -18.62 -5.62 -3.04
N VAL A 87 -18.90 -6.83 -2.55
CA VAL A 87 -19.98 -7.06 -1.57
C VAL A 87 -19.39 -7.44 -0.21
N LYS A 88 -19.87 -6.79 0.87
CA LYS A 88 -19.45 -7.11 2.23
C LYS A 88 -19.75 -8.57 2.54
N SER A 89 -18.72 -9.33 2.90
CA SER A 89 -18.79 -10.76 3.21
C SER A 89 -18.48 -11.08 4.66
N GLY A 90 -18.00 -10.10 5.41
CA GLY A 90 -17.65 -10.28 6.81
C GLY A 90 -17.38 -8.99 7.55
N ASP A 91 -17.43 -9.11 8.89
CA ASP A 91 -17.08 -8.06 9.83
C ASP A 91 -16.38 -8.73 11.01
N GLY A 92 -15.08 -8.45 11.17
CA GLY A 92 -14.23 -9.19 12.10
C GLY A 92 -14.37 -10.71 11.93
N GLY A 93 -14.62 -11.41 13.01
CA GLY A 93 -14.81 -12.86 13.01
C GLY A 93 -16.19 -13.36 12.55
N THR A 94 -17.08 -12.47 12.06
CA THR A 94 -18.45 -12.79 11.69
C THR A 94 -18.65 -12.78 10.18
N TYR A 95 -19.21 -13.90 9.65
CA TYR A 95 -19.54 -13.99 8.23
C TYR A 95 -20.90 -13.34 7.94
N TRP A 96 -20.98 -12.58 6.84
CA TRP A 96 -22.22 -11.95 6.35
C TRP A 96 -22.85 -12.79 5.24
N SER A 97 -24.01 -13.38 5.53
CA SER A 97 -24.70 -14.32 4.65
C SER A 97 -25.15 -13.75 3.31
N GLN A 98 -25.24 -12.41 3.18
CA GLN A 98 -25.54 -11.74 1.92
C GLN A 98 -24.53 -12.09 0.81
N PHE A 99 -23.25 -12.36 1.14
CA PHE A 99 -22.28 -12.86 0.17
C PHE A 99 -22.48 -14.38 0.03
N SER A 100 -23.34 -14.78 -0.89
CA SER A 100 -23.74 -16.16 -1.09
C SER A 100 -23.34 -16.69 -2.47
N LYS A 101 -23.27 -18.01 -2.62
CA LYS A 101 -23.06 -18.66 -3.93
C LYS A 101 -24.11 -18.22 -4.97
N GLY A 102 -25.37 -18.00 -4.52
CA GLY A 102 -26.45 -17.54 -5.40
C GLY A 102 -26.23 -16.12 -5.93
N LEU A 103 -25.78 -15.19 -5.06
CA LEU A 103 -25.38 -13.85 -5.45
C LEU A 103 -24.24 -13.89 -6.49
N VAL A 104 -23.16 -14.61 -6.15
CA VAL A 104 -21.99 -14.75 -7.04
C VAL A 104 -22.39 -15.31 -8.40
N ALA A 105 -23.13 -16.41 -8.43
CA ALA A 105 -23.60 -17.01 -9.68
C ALA A 105 -24.50 -16.07 -10.51
N THR A 106 -25.26 -15.20 -9.86
CA THR A 106 -26.10 -14.23 -10.57
C THR A 106 -25.27 -13.11 -11.19
N LEU A 107 -24.25 -12.61 -10.48
CA LEU A 107 -23.30 -11.63 -11.02
C LEU A 107 -22.51 -12.22 -12.19
N HIS A 108 -21.97 -13.44 -12.04
CA HIS A 108 -21.21 -14.13 -13.10
C HIS A 108 -22.04 -14.37 -14.38
N ARG A 109 -23.30 -14.85 -14.24
CA ARG A 109 -24.19 -15.00 -15.42
C ARG A 109 -24.44 -13.69 -16.17
N ALA A 110 -24.30 -12.57 -15.45
CA ALA A 110 -24.43 -11.25 -16.05
C ALA A 110 -23.11 -10.71 -16.64
N GLY A 111 -22.00 -11.43 -16.52
CA GLY A 111 -20.66 -11.00 -16.94
C GLY A 111 -20.01 -9.97 -16.01
N LEU A 112 -20.48 -9.90 -14.75
CA LEU A 112 -19.89 -9.06 -13.69
C LEU A 112 -18.98 -9.89 -12.79
N ASN A 113 -17.89 -9.29 -12.32
CA ASN A 113 -17.07 -9.88 -11.26
C ASN A 113 -17.75 -9.68 -9.91
N ALA A 114 -17.64 -10.69 -9.05
CA ALA A 114 -18.12 -10.69 -7.68
C ALA A 114 -16.94 -10.69 -6.70
N CYS A 115 -16.52 -9.54 -6.22
CA CYS A 115 -15.48 -9.43 -5.19
C CYS A 115 -16.08 -9.39 -3.80
N ALA A 116 -15.43 -10.04 -2.86
CA ALA A 116 -15.80 -9.98 -1.47
C ALA A 116 -14.94 -8.96 -0.72
N TRP A 117 -15.49 -8.30 0.30
CA TRP A 117 -14.71 -7.49 1.22
C TRP A 117 -15.11 -7.74 2.67
N GLN A 118 -14.17 -7.50 3.57
CA GLN A 118 -14.34 -7.70 5.01
C GLN A 118 -13.64 -6.59 5.76
N PHE A 119 -14.37 -5.95 6.68
CA PHE A 119 -13.75 -5.11 7.68
C PHE A 119 -13.05 -5.96 8.73
N VAL A 120 -11.80 -5.66 9.06
CA VAL A 120 -10.97 -6.43 9.98
C VAL A 120 -10.41 -5.55 11.10
N TYR A 121 -10.39 -6.08 12.32
CA TYR A 121 -9.98 -5.37 13.54
C TYR A 121 -8.60 -5.78 14.07
N GLY A 122 -8.13 -6.98 13.67
CA GLY A 122 -6.91 -7.57 14.21
C GLY A 122 -7.02 -8.08 15.64
N ASP A 123 -8.25 -8.20 16.17
CA ASP A 123 -8.48 -8.75 17.51
C ASP A 123 -8.54 -10.28 17.50
N ALA A 124 -8.96 -10.86 16.38
CA ALA A 124 -9.02 -12.30 16.18
C ALA A 124 -8.51 -12.70 14.78
N PRO A 125 -7.24 -12.43 14.43
CA PRO A 125 -6.75 -12.49 13.05
C PRO A 125 -6.91 -13.87 12.39
N LEU A 126 -6.82 -14.97 13.15
CA LEU A 126 -7.07 -16.30 12.62
C LEU A 126 -8.55 -16.55 12.30
N ALA A 127 -9.47 -15.99 13.08
CA ALA A 127 -10.90 -16.09 12.83
C ALA A 127 -11.27 -15.19 11.63
N GLU A 128 -10.77 -13.97 11.57
CA GLU A 128 -10.94 -13.04 10.45
C GLU A 128 -10.47 -13.67 9.13
N ALA A 129 -9.28 -14.28 9.11
CA ALA A 129 -8.77 -14.98 7.93
C ALA A 129 -9.63 -16.18 7.50
N ARG A 130 -10.29 -16.88 8.44
CA ARG A 130 -11.24 -17.93 8.09
C ARG A 130 -12.50 -17.40 7.42
N ILE A 131 -13.00 -16.24 7.88
CA ILE A 131 -14.16 -15.56 7.29
C ILE A 131 -13.84 -15.11 5.87
N ALA A 132 -12.67 -14.48 5.65
CA ALA A 132 -12.19 -14.11 4.32
C ALA A 132 -12.14 -15.31 3.37
N ALA A 133 -11.50 -16.41 3.79
CA ALA A 133 -11.40 -17.62 3.00
C ALA A 133 -12.76 -18.27 2.73
N ALA A 134 -13.76 -18.10 3.61
CA ALA A 134 -15.10 -18.60 3.38
C ALA A 134 -15.81 -17.85 2.22
N ALA A 135 -15.55 -16.57 2.03
CA ALA A 135 -16.03 -15.82 0.88
C ALA A 135 -15.38 -16.29 -0.43
N VAL A 136 -14.07 -16.50 -0.43
CA VAL A 136 -13.33 -17.06 -1.57
C VAL A 136 -13.90 -18.43 -1.98
N LYS A 137 -14.16 -19.32 -1.03
CA LYS A 137 -14.79 -20.63 -1.28
C LYS A 137 -16.21 -20.56 -1.86
N ARG A 138 -16.88 -19.41 -1.77
CA ARG A 138 -18.19 -19.18 -2.41
C ARG A 138 -18.10 -18.68 -3.83
N GLY A 139 -16.90 -18.52 -4.35
CA GLY A 139 -16.61 -18.14 -5.74
C GLY A 139 -16.33 -16.65 -5.93
N ALA A 140 -15.86 -15.93 -4.88
CA ALA A 140 -15.38 -14.57 -5.08
C ALA A 140 -14.22 -14.56 -6.08
N ASP A 141 -14.24 -13.61 -7.03
CA ASP A 141 -13.18 -13.42 -8.02
C ASP A 141 -11.97 -12.69 -7.43
N CYS A 142 -12.18 -11.86 -6.43
CA CYS A 142 -11.15 -11.18 -5.65
C CYS A 142 -11.61 -10.95 -4.20
N PHE A 143 -10.66 -10.56 -3.37
CA PHE A 143 -10.93 -10.24 -1.98
C PHE A 143 -10.25 -8.94 -1.58
N ALA A 144 -11.00 -8.02 -0.95
CA ALA A 144 -10.48 -6.79 -0.39
C ALA A 144 -10.43 -6.87 1.14
N ILE A 145 -9.24 -6.66 1.68
CA ILE A 145 -9.01 -6.51 3.12
C ILE A 145 -9.28 -5.05 3.46
N ASP A 146 -10.35 -4.77 4.20
CA ASP A 146 -10.69 -3.45 4.69
C ASP A 146 -10.12 -3.30 6.11
N ALA A 147 -8.90 -2.76 6.19
CA ALA A 147 -8.14 -2.60 7.42
C ALA A 147 -7.86 -1.12 7.67
N GLU A 148 -8.22 -0.64 8.85
CA GLU A 148 -8.17 0.78 9.18
C GLU A 148 -7.50 1.03 10.55
N ALA A 149 -7.92 2.07 11.27
CA ALA A 149 -7.32 2.52 12.53
C ALA A 149 -7.17 1.43 13.59
N ASP A 150 -8.06 0.44 13.59
CA ASP A 150 -7.98 -0.69 14.51
C ASP A 150 -6.68 -1.51 14.35
N TYR A 151 -6.04 -1.45 13.18
CA TYR A 151 -4.77 -2.11 12.93
C TYR A 151 -3.53 -1.26 13.25
N GLU A 152 -3.68 0.01 13.63
CA GLU A 152 -2.53 0.84 13.98
C GLU A 152 -1.71 0.20 15.12
N GLY A 153 -0.41 -0.03 14.86
CA GLY A 153 0.51 -0.69 15.78
C GLY A 153 0.38 -2.22 15.85
N LYS A 154 -0.60 -2.85 15.21
CA LYS A 154 -0.88 -4.29 15.30
C LYS A 154 -0.13 -5.12 14.22
N TYR A 155 1.18 -4.92 14.06
CA TYR A 155 1.99 -5.65 13.07
C TYR A 155 1.91 -7.18 13.21
N ALA A 156 1.93 -7.70 14.44
CA ALA A 156 1.83 -9.14 14.70
C ALA A 156 0.47 -9.71 14.30
N ALA A 157 -0.62 -8.98 14.55
CA ALA A 157 -1.95 -9.38 14.12
C ALA A 157 -2.08 -9.36 12.58
N ALA A 158 -1.53 -8.32 11.93
CA ALA A 158 -1.49 -8.22 10.48
C ALA A 158 -0.70 -9.39 9.85
N ASP A 159 0.51 -9.70 10.35
CA ASP A 159 1.31 -10.84 9.86
C ASP A 159 0.58 -12.18 10.06
N THR A 160 -0.08 -12.36 11.21
CA THR A 160 -0.89 -13.54 11.50
C THR A 160 -2.07 -13.67 10.54
N TYR A 161 -2.81 -12.57 10.32
CA TYR A 161 -3.97 -12.54 9.41
C TYR A 161 -3.57 -12.86 7.98
N VAL A 162 -2.56 -12.15 7.45
CA VAL A 162 -2.12 -12.29 6.06
C VAL A 162 -1.61 -13.70 5.78
N ARG A 163 -0.73 -14.23 6.65
CA ARG A 163 -0.23 -15.62 6.50
C ARG A 163 -1.35 -16.64 6.56
N ALA A 164 -2.26 -16.48 7.50
CA ALA A 164 -3.39 -17.40 7.66
C ALA A 164 -4.38 -17.34 6.48
N LEU A 165 -4.57 -16.16 5.88
CA LEU A 165 -5.39 -15.98 4.68
C LEU A 165 -4.71 -16.64 3.47
N ARG A 166 -3.45 -16.31 3.19
CA ARG A 166 -2.69 -16.88 2.06
C ARG A 166 -2.58 -18.41 2.12
N ALA A 167 -2.34 -18.95 3.31
CA ALA A 167 -2.33 -20.41 3.50
C ALA A 167 -3.65 -21.10 3.12
N ARG A 168 -4.78 -20.37 3.11
CA ARG A 168 -6.12 -20.89 2.78
C ARG A 168 -6.53 -20.66 1.34
N VAL A 169 -6.07 -19.56 0.72
CA VAL A 169 -6.53 -19.16 -0.61
C VAL A 169 -5.44 -19.27 -1.69
N GLY A 170 -4.17 -19.44 -1.28
CA GLY A 170 -3.00 -19.50 -2.17
C GLY A 170 -2.41 -18.13 -2.48
N ASP A 171 -1.15 -18.14 -2.95
CA ASP A 171 -0.39 -16.91 -3.20
C ASP A 171 -0.86 -16.17 -4.46
N ALA A 172 -1.36 -16.90 -5.45
CA ALA A 172 -1.85 -16.33 -6.71
C ALA A 172 -3.25 -15.72 -6.62
N TYR A 173 -4.01 -15.96 -5.53
CA TYR A 173 -5.37 -15.44 -5.43
C TYR A 173 -5.34 -13.90 -5.30
N PRO A 174 -6.16 -13.15 -6.09
CA PRO A 174 -6.12 -11.69 -6.10
C PRO A 174 -6.68 -11.10 -4.80
N ILE A 175 -5.82 -10.45 -4.02
CA ILE A 175 -6.17 -9.79 -2.77
C ILE A 175 -5.71 -8.33 -2.85
N SER A 176 -6.57 -7.40 -2.43
CA SER A 176 -6.22 -6.00 -2.22
C SER A 176 -6.24 -5.59 -0.75
N LEU A 177 -5.52 -4.55 -0.45
CA LEU A 177 -5.64 -3.79 0.79
C LEU A 177 -6.46 -2.54 0.54
N ALA A 178 -7.64 -2.43 1.14
CA ALA A 178 -8.39 -1.19 1.24
C ALA A 178 -8.04 -0.52 2.57
N ALA A 179 -7.31 0.60 2.52
CA ALA A 179 -6.83 1.30 3.71
C ALA A 179 -6.73 2.81 3.47
N PHE A 180 -6.21 3.54 4.45
CA PHE A 180 -6.02 4.98 4.36
C PHE A 180 -5.15 5.39 3.17
N PRO A 181 -5.50 6.48 2.46
CA PRO A 181 -4.72 6.96 1.32
C PRO A 181 -3.42 7.65 1.76
N TYR A 182 -3.39 8.29 2.94
CA TYR A 182 -2.30 9.08 3.44
C TYR A 182 -1.48 8.32 4.49
N VAL A 183 -0.48 7.59 4.02
CA VAL A 183 0.41 6.76 4.85
C VAL A 183 1.11 7.55 5.96
N ASP A 184 1.49 8.78 5.67
CA ASP A 184 2.18 9.68 6.61
C ASP A 184 1.27 10.16 7.74
N TYR A 185 -0.06 10.13 7.57
CA TYR A 185 -1.03 10.43 8.63
C TYR A 185 -1.32 9.21 9.53
N HIS A 186 -0.99 8.01 9.03
CA HIS A 186 -1.18 6.74 9.71
C HIS A 186 0.15 5.95 9.83
N PRO A 187 1.20 6.56 10.41
CA PRO A 187 2.55 6.00 10.38
C PRO A 187 2.70 4.69 11.16
N SER A 188 1.74 4.35 12.02
CA SER A 188 1.73 3.09 12.77
C SER A 188 0.92 1.98 12.11
N PHE A 189 0.22 2.27 11.02
CA PHE A 189 -0.52 1.25 10.29
C PHE A 189 0.47 0.34 9.53
N PRO A 190 0.32 -1.00 9.61
CA PRO A 190 1.30 -1.95 9.09
C PRO A 190 1.20 -2.20 7.57
N TYR A 191 1.36 -1.14 6.75
CA TYR A 191 1.35 -1.25 5.29
C TYR A 191 2.39 -2.24 4.78
N SER A 192 3.62 -2.20 5.33
CA SER A 192 4.71 -3.12 4.97
C SER A 192 4.38 -4.59 5.19
N VAL A 193 3.46 -4.90 6.13
CA VAL A 193 2.97 -6.26 6.35
C VAL A 193 1.86 -6.62 5.38
N PHE A 194 0.87 -5.75 5.21
CA PHE A 194 -0.26 -6.00 4.32
C PHE A 194 0.14 -5.99 2.84
N LEU A 195 1.07 -5.12 2.44
CA LEU A 195 1.55 -4.97 1.08
C LEU A 195 2.94 -5.61 0.86
N GLY A 196 3.53 -6.20 1.89
CA GLY A 196 4.81 -6.89 1.79
C GLY A 196 4.71 -8.30 1.17
N PRO A 197 5.84 -9.02 1.06
CA PRO A 197 5.87 -10.35 0.46
C PRO A 197 4.86 -11.32 1.09
N GLY A 198 4.00 -11.94 0.25
CA GLY A 198 2.91 -12.81 0.68
C GLY A 198 1.73 -12.07 1.33
N GLY A 199 1.65 -10.75 1.16
CA GLY A 199 0.51 -9.92 1.53
C GLY A 199 -0.50 -9.75 0.39
N ALA A 200 -1.20 -8.61 0.37
CA ALA A 200 -2.05 -8.21 -0.72
C ALA A 200 -1.21 -7.90 -1.98
N THR A 201 -1.73 -8.24 -3.15
CA THR A 201 -1.07 -8.01 -4.44
C THR A 201 -1.50 -6.69 -5.08
N TYR A 202 -2.53 -6.05 -4.53
CA TYR A 202 -3.09 -4.80 -5.02
C TYR A 202 -3.30 -3.84 -3.86
N ASN A 203 -3.13 -2.54 -4.12
CA ASN A 203 -3.39 -1.47 -3.16
C ASN A 203 -4.64 -0.68 -3.60
N GLN A 204 -5.65 -0.62 -2.74
CA GLN A 204 -6.89 0.12 -2.97
C GLN A 204 -7.08 1.23 -1.92
N PRO A 205 -6.31 2.33 -1.98
CA PRO A 205 -6.44 3.42 -1.02
C PRO A 205 -7.79 4.12 -1.14
N GLN A 206 -8.39 4.44 0.02
CA GLN A 206 -9.69 5.10 0.17
C GLN A 206 -9.56 6.62 -0.05
N MET A 207 -9.51 7.04 -1.31
CA MET A 207 -9.21 8.41 -1.71
C MET A 207 -10.44 9.32 -1.68
N TYR A 208 -11.05 9.48 -0.49
CA TYR A 208 -12.28 10.23 -0.26
C TYR A 208 -12.02 11.74 -0.13
N TRP A 209 -11.75 12.39 -1.26
CA TRP A 209 -11.26 13.79 -1.31
C TRP A 209 -12.16 14.79 -0.59
N LYS A 210 -13.49 14.63 -0.65
CA LYS A 210 -14.43 15.55 0.01
C LYS A 210 -14.41 15.37 1.53
N THR A 211 -14.45 14.13 2.00
CA THR A 211 -14.35 13.79 3.44
C THR A 211 -12.98 14.21 4.01
N ILE A 212 -11.92 14.02 3.26
CA ILE A 212 -10.57 14.47 3.63
C ILE A 212 -10.48 16.01 3.63
N GLY A 213 -11.35 16.69 2.88
CA GLY A 213 -11.34 18.15 2.76
C GLY A 213 -10.24 18.67 1.83
N THR A 214 -9.93 17.92 0.78
CA THR A 214 -8.89 18.25 -0.21
C THR A 214 -9.48 18.27 -1.62
N SER A 215 -8.68 18.69 -2.60
CA SER A 215 -9.06 18.58 -4.01
C SER A 215 -8.82 17.17 -4.54
N VAL A 216 -9.49 16.82 -5.65
CA VAL A 216 -9.24 15.57 -6.38
C VAL A 216 -7.78 15.46 -6.81
N ARG A 217 -7.15 16.56 -7.23
CA ARG A 217 -5.74 16.59 -7.60
C ARG A 217 -4.84 16.24 -6.41
N GLU A 218 -5.03 16.92 -5.30
CA GLU A 218 -4.19 16.73 -4.10
C GLU A 218 -4.32 15.34 -3.52
N VAL A 219 -5.54 14.74 -3.51
CA VAL A 219 -5.69 13.37 -3.01
C VAL A 219 -4.91 12.38 -3.89
N TYR A 220 -4.84 12.58 -5.21
CA TYR A 220 -4.02 11.74 -6.08
C TYR A 220 -2.52 11.96 -5.84
N GLU A 221 -2.06 13.22 -5.86
CA GLU A 221 -0.65 13.54 -5.69
C GLU A 221 -0.12 13.03 -4.35
N HIS A 222 -0.84 13.28 -3.25
CA HIS A 222 -0.43 12.83 -1.92
C HIS A 222 -0.48 11.31 -1.78
N THR A 223 -1.57 10.67 -2.21
CA THR A 223 -1.69 9.21 -2.15
C THR A 223 -0.57 8.53 -2.90
N TYR A 224 -0.31 8.92 -4.14
CA TYR A 224 0.70 8.27 -4.96
C TYR A 224 2.12 8.55 -4.50
N LEU A 225 2.41 9.74 -3.94
CA LEU A 225 3.71 10.05 -3.33
C LEU A 225 4.08 9.00 -2.28
N TYR A 226 3.16 8.63 -1.40
CA TYR A 226 3.44 7.76 -0.26
C TYR A 226 3.17 6.26 -0.51
N ASN A 227 2.30 5.92 -1.47
CA ASN A 227 1.91 4.51 -1.69
C ASN A 227 2.77 3.80 -2.74
N ARG A 228 3.39 4.51 -3.69
CA ARG A 228 4.21 3.89 -4.75
C ARG A 228 5.37 3.05 -4.23
N VAL A 229 5.95 3.44 -3.09
CA VAL A 229 7.10 2.73 -2.52
C VAL A 229 6.78 1.29 -2.10
N TYR A 230 5.49 0.93 -1.95
CA TYR A 230 5.10 -0.45 -1.67
C TYR A 230 5.09 -1.34 -2.92
N GLY A 231 5.31 -0.79 -4.13
CA GLY A 231 5.54 -1.54 -5.36
C GLY A 231 4.33 -2.28 -5.93
N HIS A 232 3.10 -1.96 -5.48
CA HIS A 232 1.88 -2.60 -5.96
C HIS A 232 1.07 -1.69 -6.88
N PRO A 233 0.31 -2.26 -7.84
CA PRO A 233 -0.67 -1.50 -8.61
C PRO A 233 -1.68 -0.82 -7.67
N ILE A 234 -1.94 0.47 -7.91
CA ILE A 234 -2.84 1.29 -7.09
C ILE A 234 -4.17 1.43 -7.82
N TYR A 235 -5.23 0.83 -7.27
CA TYR A 235 -6.60 0.91 -7.75
C TYR A 235 -7.40 1.84 -6.83
N PRO A 236 -7.62 3.10 -7.18
CA PRO A 236 -8.20 4.09 -6.27
C PRO A 236 -9.63 3.74 -5.86
N ILE A 237 -9.99 3.94 -4.58
CA ILE A 237 -11.38 3.95 -4.16
C ILE A 237 -11.83 5.41 -4.08
N GLY A 238 -12.72 5.80 -4.99
CA GLY A 238 -13.32 7.13 -5.02
C GLY A 238 -14.58 7.20 -4.15
N GLN A 239 -15.02 8.42 -3.89
CA GLN A 239 -16.15 8.74 -3.04
C GLN A 239 -17.39 9.05 -3.90
N THR A 240 -18.54 8.44 -3.54
CA THR A 240 -19.89 8.78 -4.07
C THR A 240 -20.88 9.10 -2.96
N TYR A 241 -20.49 8.98 -1.70
CA TYR A 241 -21.25 9.44 -0.54
C TYR A 241 -20.99 10.92 -0.24
N GLU A 242 -21.84 11.54 0.57
CA GLU A 242 -21.75 12.98 0.91
C GLU A 242 -21.84 13.92 -0.32
N ALA A 243 -22.45 13.45 -1.40
CA ALA A 243 -22.70 14.25 -2.59
C ALA A 243 -21.43 14.99 -3.11
N PRO A 244 -20.37 14.28 -3.56
CA PRO A 244 -19.14 14.90 -4.08
C PRO A 244 -19.38 15.64 -5.40
N GLY A 245 -20.52 15.40 -6.04
CA GLY A 245 -20.91 16.02 -7.31
C GLY A 245 -20.32 15.34 -8.55
N SER A 246 -21.08 15.37 -9.65
CA SER A 246 -20.70 14.75 -10.92
C SER A 246 -19.36 15.25 -11.47
N ALA A 247 -19.06 16.55 -11.31
CA ALA A 247 -17.79 17.14 -11.79
C ALA A 247 -16.59 16.55 -11.03
N GLY A 248 -16.70 16.35 -9.70
CA GLY A 248 -15.65 15.74 -8.89
C GLY A 248 -15.40 14.29 -9.28
N ILE A 249 -16.45 13.50 -9.49
CA ILE A 249 -16.36 12.10 -9.93
C ILE A 249 -15.69 12.00 -11.31
N LYS A 250 -16.12 12.79 -12.28
CA LYS A 250 -15.49 12.83 -13.62
C LYS A 250 -14.02 13.25 -13.54
N LEU A 251 -13.70 14.26 -12.73
CA LEU A 251 -12.32 14.68 -12.52
C LEU A 251 -11.49 13.57 -11.89
N PHE A 252 -12.04 12.85 -10.91
CA PHE A 252 -11.37 11.71 -10.27
C PHE A 252 -11.02 10.60 -11.27
N ARG A 253 -11.95 10.24 -12.18
CA ARG A 253 -11.71 9.28 -13.26
C ARG A 253 -10.61 9.75 -14.21
N ARG A 254 -10.59 11.01 -14.57
CA ARG A 254 -9.54 11.61 -15.42
C ARG A 254 -8.17 11.62 -14.74
N PHE A 255 -8.14 11.83 -13.42
CA PHE A 255 -6.88 11.68 -12.67
C PHE A 255 -6.45 10.21 -12.60
N ALA A 256 -7.36 9.24 -12.47
CA ALA A 256 -7.02 7.82 -12.58
C ALA A 256 -6.31 7.53 -13.91
N ALA A 257 -6.84 8.03 -15.03
CA ALA A 257 -6.20 7.93 -16.35
C ALA A 257 -4.81 8.61 -16.37
N SER A 258 -4.65 9.76 -15.69
CA SER A 258 -3.36 10.48 -15.61
C SER A 258 -2.31 9.76 -14.76
N PHE A 259 -2.73 8.88 -13.84
CA PHE A 259 -1.89 8.18 -12.87
C PHE A 259 -1.66 6.69 -13.19
N GLY A 260 -1.83 6.29 -14.44
CA GLY A 260 -1.54 4.92 -14.90
C GLY A 260 -2.74 4.17 -15.46
N GLY A 261 -3.93 4.79 -15.48
CA GLY A 261 -5.10 4.24 -16.17
C GLY A 261 -5.80 3.08 -15.47
N LEU A 262 -5.43 2.76 -14.22
CA LEU A 262 -6.11 1.71 -13.47
C LEU A 262 -7.51 2.19 -13.07
N PRO A 263 -8.57 1.38 -13.31
CA PRO A 263 -9.94 1.81 -13.09
C PRO A 263 -10.23 1.99 -11.60
N PRO A 264 -10.94 3.08 -11.22
CA PRO A 264 -11.35 3.28 -9.84
C PRO A 264 -12.51 2.36 -9.46
N SER A 265 -12.67 2.17 -8.13
CA SER A 265 -13.90 1.68 -7.54
C SER A 265 -14.53 2.76 -6.66
N TRP A 266 -15.80 2.60 -6.26
CA TRP A 266 -16.57 3.68 -5.67
C TRP A 266 -17.29 3.25 -4.39
N TRP A 267 -17.06 3.98 -3.34
CA TRP A 267 -17.77 3.85 -2.08
C TRP A 267 -18.85 4.94 -1.98
N SER A 268 -20.16 4.64 -1.84
CA SER A 268 -20.75 3.31 -1.79
C SER A 268 -22.04 3.26 -2.60
N TRP A 269 -22.51 2.05 -2.91
CA TRP A 269 -23.74 1.82 -3.68
C TRP A 269 -24.97 2.51 -3.09
N GLN A 270 -25.17 2.35 -1.76
CA GLN A 270 -26.37 2.82 -1.07
C GLN A 270 -26.50 4.34 -1.02
N GLU A 271 -25.39 5.05 -1.11
CA GLU A 271 -25.34 6.50 -0.91
C GLU A 271 -25.18 7.25 -2.23
N THR A 272 -24.94 6.55 -3.34
CA THR A 272 -24.79 7.13 -4.68
C THR A 272 -26.12 7.59 -5.23
N ASN A 273 -26.28 8.87 -5.48
CA ASN A 273 -27.49 9.42 -6.10
C ASN A 273 -27.50 9.30 -7.63
N GLY A 274 -28.63 9.61 -8.27
CA GLY A 274 -28.81 9.42 -9.72
C GLY A 274 -27.84 10.23 -10.60
N ARG A 275 -27.42 11.43 -10.16
CA ARG A 275 -26.47 12.26 -10.90
C ARG A 275 -25.06 11.70 -10.83
N GLU A 276 -24.69 11.14 -9.69
CA GLU A 276 -23.40 10.50 -9.47
C GLU A 276 -23.29 9.20 -10.23
N TRP A 277 -24.36 8.38 -10.24
CA TRP A 277 -24.44 7.20 -11.10
C TRP A 277 -24.20 7.55 -12.58
N GLY A 278 -24.83 8.62 -13.08
CA GLY A 278 -24.59 9.09 -14.45
C GLY A 278 -23.14 9.52 -14.70
N ALA A 279 -22.44 10.05 -13.70
CA ALA A 279 -21.03 10.42 -13.83
C ALA A 279 -20.09 9.21 -13.86
N LEU A 280 -20.50 8.07 -13.28
CA LEU A 280 -19.73 6.82 -13.36
C LEU A 280 -19.76 6.22 -14.76
N GLY A 281 -20.87 6.29 -15.45
CA GLY A 281 -21.05 5.77 -16.82
C GLY A 281 -20.67 6.76 -17.93
N ASP A 282 -20.02 7.89 -17.62
CA ASP A 282 -19.65 8.90 -18.60
C ASP A 282 -18.33 8.54 -19.31
N ASP A 283 -18.41 8.11 -20.56
CA ASP A 283 -17.25 7.73 -21.37
C ASP A 283 -16.26 8.87 -21.61
N GLY A 284 -16.73 10.13 -21.62
CA GLY A 284 -15.86 11.31 -21.75
C GLY A 284 -14.95 11.59 -20.54
N ALA A 285 -15.14 10.87 -19.43
CA ALA A 285 -14.31 11.01 -18.22
C ALA A 285 -13.15 10.00 -18.12
N THR A 286 -12.81 9.32 -19.21
CA THR A 286 -11.71 8.32 -19.25
C THR A 286 -10.39 8.90 -19.75
N GLU A 287 -10.42 10.10 -20.38
CA GLU A 287 -9.21 10.75 -20.86
C GLU A 287 -8.40 11.40 -19.73
N PRO A 288 -7.06 11.39 -19.81
CA PRO A 288 -6.23 12.09 -18.86
C PRO A 288 -6.55 13.58 -18.74
N VAL A 289 -6.19 14.19 -17.61
CA VAL A 289 -6.32 15.63 -17.40
C VAL A 289 -5.38 16.37 -18.34
N ALA A 290 -5.93 17.20 -19.22
CA ALA A 290 -5.16 17.91 -20.23
C ALA A 290 -4.06 18.80 -19.58
N GLY A 291 -2.84 18.68 -20.08
CA GLY A 291 -1.68 19.43 -19.59
C GLY A 291 -1.15 18.99 -18.23
N TYR A 292 -1.78 18.02 -17.57
CA TYR A 292 -1.26 17.48 -16.32
C TYR A 292 -0.14 16.45 -16.59
N ARG A 293 0.95 16.61 -15.87
CA ARG A 293 2.04 15.62 -15.84
C ARG A 293 2.30 15.24 -14.38
N GLN A 294 2.20 13.97 -14.08
CA GLN A 294 2.54 13.50 -12.74
C GLN A 294 4.06 13.56 -12.53
N GLU A 295 4.48 14.02 -11.37
CA GLU A 295 5.86 13.88 -10.91
C GLU A 295 6.01 12.58 -10.13
N VAL A 296 7.02 11.77 -10.49
CA VAL A 296 7.30 10.52 -9.77
C VAL A 296 8.37 10.80 -8.73
N VAL A 297 7.91 11.08 -7.51
CA VAL A 297 8.74 11.28 -6.33
C VAL A 297 8.34 10.31 -5.24
N HIS A 298 9.26 10.08 -4.29
CA HIS A 298 9.07 9.19 -3.15
C HIS A 298 9.29 9.93 -1.82
N PRO A 299 8.73 9.44 -0.70
CA PRO A 299 8.84 10.13 0.58
C PRO A 299 10.28 10.21 1.06
N LEU A 300 10.65 11.38 1.60
CA LEU A 300 11.96 11.61 2.18
C LEU A 300 12.04 11.01 3.59
N LEU A 301 13.01 10.11 3.83
CA LEU A 301 13.31 9.62 5.18
C LEU A 301 14.71 10.04 5.63
N LYS A 302 14.80 10.50 6.87
CA LYS A 302 16.04 10.99 7.47
C LYS A 302 16.09 10.66 8.97
N ARG A 303 17.20 10.97 9.62
CA ARG A 303 17.32 10.85 11.08
C ARG A 303 16.08 11.38 11.78
N LYS A 304 15.56 10.59 12.73
CA LYS A 304 14.32 10.80 13.52
C LYS A 304 13.00 10.51 12.81
N SER A 305 12.97 10.21 11.51
CA SER A 305 11.76 9.67 10.87
C SER A 305 11.30 8.41 11.58
N ARG A 306 9.98 8.19 11.63
CA ARG A 306 9.34 7.05 12.31
C ARG A 306 8.18 6.51 11.48
N GLY A 307 7.78 5.26 11.76
CA GLY A 307 6.59 4.63 11.21
C GLY A 307 6.88 3.59 10.15
N ASP A 308 5.85 3.15 9.48
CA ASP A 308 5.87 2.01 8.56
C ASP A 308 6.76 2.24 7.34
N LEU A 309 6.86 3.47 6.82
CA LEU A 309 7.82 3.79 5.75
C LEU A 309 9.28 3.55 6.17
N VAL A 310 9.59 3.74 7.46
CA VAL A 310 10.93 3.42 7.97
C VAL A 310 11.09 1.91 8.12
N VAL A 311 10.05 1.20 8.57
CA VAL A 311 10.03 -0.28 8.54
C VAL A 311 10.34 -0.77 7.13
N TRP A 312 9.62 -0.26 6.13
CA TRP A 312 9.77 -0.65 4.74
C TRP A 312 11.18 -0.40 4.20
N ALA A 313 11.75 0.79 4.47
CA ALA A 313 13.13 1.09 4.11
C ALA A 313 14.14 0.16 4.80
N GLN A 314 13.91 -0.20 6.08
CA GLN A 314 14.76 -1.13 6.81
C GLN A 314 14.69 -2.55 6.24
N GLU A 315 13.51 -3.02 5.86
CA GLU A 315 13.31 -4.33 5.23
C GLU A 315 14.04 -4.43 3.87
N HIS A 316 14.01 -3.37 3.07
CA HIS A 316 14.77 -3.30 1.81
C HIS A 316 16.28 -3.19 2.04
N LEU A 317 16.74 -2.43 3.03
CA LEU A 317 18.15 -2.34 3.39
C LEU A 317 18.70 -3.71 3.85
N ILE A 318 17.92 -4.47 4.63
CA ILE A 318 18.29 -5.83 5.05
C ILE A 318 18.38 -6.75 3.83
N ALA A 319 17.41 -6.68 2.93
CA ALA A 319 17.43 -7.44 1.68
C ALA A 319 18.64 -7.09 0.80
N ALA A 320 19.10 -5.85 0.84
CA ALA A 320 20.32 -5.39 0.18
C ALA A 320 21.62 -5.79 0.91
N GLY A 321 21.55 -6.44 2.08
CA GLY A 321 22.71 -6.95 2.84
C GLY A 321 23.06 -6.17 4.11
N ALA A 322 22.26 -5.17 4.51
CA ALA A 322 22.53 -4.43 5.74
C ALA A 322 22.20 -5.24 7.00
N ASP A 323 23.08 -5.20 7.99
CA ASP A 323 22.83 -5.74 9.34
C ASP A 323 22.21 -4.65 10.24
N LEU A 324 20.88 -4.62 10.30
CA LEU A 324 20.13 -3.71 11.18
C LEU A 324 18.79 -4.32 11.61
N PRO A 325 18.27 -3.91 12.78
CA PRO A 325 16.96 -4.35 13.21
C PRO A 325 15.85 -3.57 12.48
N VAL A 326 14.69 -4.21 12.28
CA VAL A 326 13.46 -3.58 11.84
C VAL A 326 12.78 -2.93 13.06
N THR A 327 12.78 -1.61 13.13
CA THR A 327 12.33 -0.86 14.31
C THR A 327 11.27 0.20 14.04
N GLY A 328 11.09 0.58 12.77
CA GLY A 328 10.28 1.73 12.42
C GLY A 328 10.85 3.07 12.91
N PHE A 329 12.12 3.09 13.37
CA PHE A 329 12.82 4.30 13.78
C PHE A 329 14.09 4.50 12.96
N PHE A 330 14.19 5.65 12.29
CA PHE A 330 15.36 6.03 11.52
C PHE A 330 16.47 6.56 12.47
N GLY A 331 17.13 5.62 13.14
CA GLY A 331 18.21 5.87 14.10
C GLY A 331 19.58 5.97 13.43
N PRO A 332 20.66 6.08 14.26
CA PRO A 332 22.03 6.12 13.75
C PRO A 332 22.42 4.89 12.92
N LYS A 333 21.97 3.67 13.31
CA LYS A 333 22.24 2.43 12.57
C LYS A 333 21.61 2.48 11.16
N THR A 334 20.33 2.87 11.07
CA THR A 334 19.64 3.04 9.78
C THR A 334 20.33 4.09 8.90
N ALA A 335 20.70 5.26 9.47
CA ALA A 335 21.40 6.30 8.72
C ALA A 335 22.79 5.85 8.21
N ARG A 336 23.50 5.00 8.98
CA ARG A 336 24.76 4.40 8.55
C ARG A 336 24.53 3.42 7.41
N ALA A 337 23.59 2.49 7.56
CA ALA A 337 23.26 1.53 6.51
C ALA A 337 22.84 2.21 5.20
N VAL A 338 22.08 3.32 5.26
CA VAL A 338 21.74 4.11 4.07
C VAL A 338 22.98 4.73 3.44
N ARG A 339 23.94 5.27 4.21
CA ARG A 339 25.20 5.79 3.65
C ARG A 339 25.99 4.72 2.92
N GLU A 340 26.20 3.57 3.59
CA GLU A 340 26.93 2.43 3.04
C GLU A 340 26.25 1.90 1.77
N PHE A 341 24.92 1.78 1.79
CA PHE A 341 24.13 1.40 0.62
C PHE A 341 24.29 2.39 -0.55
N LYS A 342 24.22 3.70 -0.28
CA LYS A 342 24.38 4.75 -1.31
C LYS A 342 25.80 4.78 -1.87
N GLU A 343 26.80 4.68 -1.00
CA GLU A 343 28.22 4.63 -1.39
C GLU A 343 28.50 3.45 -2.33
N ALA A 344 28.02 2.26 -2.00
CA ALA A 344 28.18 1.05 -2.81
C ALA A 344 27.52 1.17 -4.22
N ARG A 345 26.66 2.17 -4.43
CA ARG A 345 25.94 2.44 -5.69
C ARG A 345 26.33 3.75 -6.37
N GLY A 346 27.37 4.42 -5.89
CA GLY A 346 27.80 5.71 -6.42
C GLY A 346 26.79 6.85 -6.21
N LEU A 347 25.86 6.68 -5.26
CA LEU A 347 24.90 7.73 -4.88
C LEU A 347 25.51 8.64 -3.79
N PRO A 348 25.03 9.89 -3.64
CA PRO A 348 25.50 10.78 -2.57
C PRO A 348 25.29 10.19 -1.17
N ALA A 349 26.37 9.83 -0.45
CA ALA A 349 26.35 9.11 0.82
C ALA A 349 25.97 10.01 2.02
N ASN A 350 24.80 10.66 1.95
CA ASN A 350 24.30 11.61 2.95
C ASN A 350 23.47 10.97 4.08
N GLY A 351 23.16 9.67 4.01
CA GLY A 351 22.36 8.95 5.00
C GLY A 351 20.87 9.33 5.01
N ILE A 352 20.36 9.83 3.90
CA ILE A 352 18.96 10.21 3.65
C ILE A 352 18.41 9.27 2.57
N VAL A 353 17.20 8.75 2.77
CA VAL A 353 16.45 8.04 1.73
C VAL A 353 15.63 9.07 0.98
N ASP A 354 16.08 9.42 -0.21
CA ASP A 354 15.45 10.26 -1.20
C ASP A 354 14.87 9.41 -2.35
N THR A 355 14.30 10.04 -3.38
CA THR A 355 13.70 9.34 -4.51
C THR A 355 14.68 8.39 -5.21
N GLU A 356 15.94 8.81 -5.43
CA GLU A 356 16.96 7.96 -6.05
C GLU A 356 17.30 6.75 -5.16
N THR A 357 17.39 6.98 -3.86
CA THR A 357 17.64 5.89 -2.89
C THR A 357 16.48 4.90 -2.87
N TRP A 358 15.24 5.37 -2.88
CA TRP A 358 14.07 4.51 -2.98
C TRP A 358 14.09 3.67 -4.25
N ASN A 359 14.34 4.27 -5.42
CA ASN A 359 14.43 3.54 -6.69
C ASN A 359 15.48 2.43 -6.63
N ALA A 360 16.62 2.68 -5.99
CA ALA A 360 17.65 1.66 -5.81
C ALA A 360 17.27 0.57 -4.80
N LEU A 361 16.55 0.91 -3.73
CA LEU A 361 16.07 -0.02 -2.70
C LEU A 361 14.97 -0.93 -3.25
N LEU A 362 14.04 -0.37 -4.01
CA LEU A 362 12.90 -1.11 -4.57
C LEU A 362 13.30 -2.15 -5.63
N ALA A 363 14.55 -2.17 -6.08
CA ALA A 363 15.10 -3.27 -6.89
C ALA A 363 15.28 -4.58 -6.11
N PHE A 364 15.20 -4.56 -4.79
CA PHE A 364 15.30 -5.74 -3.92
C PHE A 364 13.93 -6.17 -3.43
N THR A 365 13.66 -7.48 -3.45
CA THR A 365 12.51 -8.01 -2.70
C THR A 365 12.76 -7.80 -1.22
N PRO A 366 11.87 -7.10 -0.49
CA PRO A 366 12.12 -6.73 0.90
C PRO A 366 12.20 -7.96 1.80
N TYR A 367 13.02 -7.86 2.83
CA TYR A 367 13.06 -8.85 3.91
C TYR A 367 11.69 -8.90 4.61
N ARG A 368 11.17 -10.10 4.85
CA ARG A 368 9.92 -10.27 5.59
C ARG A 368 10.20 -10.75 7.02
N PRO A 369 10.17 -9.86 8.01
CA PRO A 369 10.31 -10.26 9.42
C PRO A 369 9.12 -11.13 9.85
N ARG A 370 9.32 -11.92 10.90
CA ARG A 370 8.21 -12.46 11.69
C ARG A 370 7.86 -11.46 12.77
N TRP A 371 6.64 -11.00 12.76
CA TRP A 371 6.12 -10.11 13.77
C TRP A 371 5.51 -10.93 14.93
N THR A 372 5.89 -10.58 16.16
CA THR A 372 5.36 -11.17 17.40
C THR A 372 4.78 -10.06 18.27
N ALA A 373 4.05 -10.42 19.33
CA ALA A 373 3.56 -9.44 20.30
C ALA A 373 4.70 -8.63 20.96
N ALA A 374 5.94 -9.15 20.95
CA ALA A 374 7.14 -8.45 21.42
C ALA A 374 7.81 -7.56 20.35
N GLY A 375 7.28 -7.53 19.13
CA GLY A 375 7.83 -6.79 17.99
C GLY A 375 8.32 -7.67 16.85
N ALA A 376 9.00 -7.09 15.85
CA ALA A 376 9.72 -7.85 14.83
C ALA A 376 10.78 -8.69 15.51
N SER A 377 10.90 -9.96 15.12
CA SER A 377 11.80 -10.92 15.77
C SER A 377 13.18 -10.31 16.00
N ALA A 378 13.55 -10.32 17.26
CA ALA A 378 14.87 -10.07 17.84
C ALA A 378 15.26 -8.63 18.19
N SER A 379 14.54 -7.57 17.98
CA SER A 379 14.92 -6.35 18.71
C SER A 379 14.18 -5.07 18.38
N ALA A 380 12.87 -5.03 18.34
CA ALA A 380 12.28 -3.71 18.60
C ALA A 380 10.81 -3.83 18.93
N ARG A 381 10.51 -3.39 20.09
CA ARG A 381 9.14 -2.97 20.38
C ARG A 381 8.76 -1.91 19.36
N PRO A 382 7.65 -2.04 18.62
CA PRO A 382 6.97 -0.87 18.16
C PRO A 382 6.63 -0.14 19.46
N ASN A 383 7.40 0.90 19.79
CA ASN A 383 6.99 1.77 20.87
C ASN A 383 5.60 2.23 20.49
N ALA A 384 4.64 1.96 21.36
CA ALA A 384 3.36 2.65 21.30
C ALA A 384 3.68 4.10 20.97
N LEU A 385 3.14 4.60 19.86
CA LEU A 385 3.42 5.95 19.41
C LEU A 385 3.17 6.87 20.57
N VAL A 386 4.23 7.57 20.99
CA VAL A 386 4.21 8.45 22.15
C VAL A 386 3.03 9.41 22.00
N PRO A 387 2.14 9.56 23.01
CA PRO A 387 1.15 10.62 23.02
C PRO A 387 1.87 11.96 22.77
N GLY A 388 1.53 12.68 21.72
CA GLY A 388 2.23 13.90 21.29
C GLY A 388 2.88 13.82 19.92
N MET A 389 3.08 12.63 19.32
CA MET A 389 3.64 12.51 17.97
C MET A 389 2.66 13.00 16.89
N ARG A 390 1.35 12.94 17.14
CA ARG A 390 0.32 13.63 16.32
C ARG A 390 0.54 15.15 16.26
N GLU A 391 1.03 15.73 17.33
CA GLU A 391 1.32 17.16 17.46
C GLU A 391 2.63 17.56 16.78
N GLN A 392 3.68 16.72 16.89
CA GLN A 392 4.99 17.00 16.30
C GLN A 392 5.02 16.79 14.78
N LEU A 393 4.23 15.84 14.24
CA LEU A 393 4.06 15.68 12.80
C LEU A 393 3.27 16.85 12.19
N ARG A 394 2.31 17.43 12.95
CA ARG A 394 1.59 18.63 12.54
C ARG A 394 2.50 19.87 12.44
N SER A 395 3.57 19.94 13.22
CA SER A 395 4.52 21.06 13.20
C SER A 395 5.63 20.96 12.16
N ALA A 396 5.97 19.74 11.70
CA ALA A 396 7.07 19.52 10.78
C ALA A 396 6.67 19.57 9.30
N THR A 397 5.38 19.54 8.97
CA THR A 397 4.84 19.55 7.61
C THR A 397 3.81 20.67 7.41
N ARG A 398 4.14 21.91 7.76
CA ARG A 398 3.40 23.05 7.23
C ARG A 398 3.96 23.43 5.86
N PRO A 399 3.21 23.22 4.77
CA PRO A 399 2.16 24.15 4.39
C PRO A 399 0.87 23.42 3.89
N LEU A 400 -0.28 24.00 4.22
CA LEU A 400 -1.60 23.94 3.58
C LEU A 400 -2.68 22.97 4.05
N SER A 401 -2.54 22.10 5.04
CA SER A 401 -3.71 21.36 5.55
C SER A 401 -3.91 21.43 7.07
N ALA A 402 -3.72 22.60 7.67
CA ALA A 402 -3.75 22.80 9.12
C ALA A 402 -5.17 22.75 9.75
N ARG A 403 -6.19 22.16 9.11
CA ARG A 403 -7.58 22.20 9.61
C ARG A 403 -8.39 20.94 9.37
N LEU A 404 -7.84 19.75 9.59
CA LEU A 404 -8.71 18.58 9.62
C LEU A 404 -8.69 17.93 11.01
N PRO A 405 -9.86 17.82 11.69
CA PRO A 405 -9.96 17.07 12.93
C PRO A 405 -9.69 15.58 12.66
N ALA A 406 -9.07 14.88 13.62
CA ALA A 406 -8.76 13.44 13.51
C ALA A 406 -10.00 12.55 13.25
N LYS A 407 -11.21 13.06 13.45
CA LYS A 407 -12.49 12.42 13.12
C LYS A 407 -12.84 12.36 11.63
N ALA A 408 -12.13 13.09 10.75
CA ALA A 408 -12.44 13.11 9.32
C ALA A 408 -12.11 11.78 8.58
N TYR A 409 -11.45 10.85 9.26
CA TYR A 409 -11.06 9.55 8.68
C TYR A 409 -11.83 8.36 9.24
N GLU A 410 -12.71 8.56 10.21
CA GLU A 410 -13.61 7.51 10.65
C GLU A 410 -14.77 7.43 9.65
N ILE A 411 -14.77 6.39 8.82
CA ILE A 411 -15.98 6.02 8.06
C ILE A 411 -17.09 5.80 9.08
N PRO A 412 -18.29 6.38 8.91
CA PRO A 412 -19.39 6.16 9.83
C PRO A 412 -19.61 4.66 10.00
N ARG A 413 -19.32 4.16 11.19
CA ARG A 413 -19.71 2.78 11.55
C ARG A 413 -21.22 2.77 11.48
N GLY A 414 -21.79 1.96 10.60
CA GLY A 414 -23.22 1.78 10.56
C GLY A 414 -23.74 1.40 11.94
N PRO A 415 -25.01 1.69 12.26
CA PRO A 415 -25.56 1.45 13.57
C PRO A 415 -25.29 0.00 13.98
N SER A 416 -24.55 -0.16 15.08
CA SER A 416 -24.41 -1.43 15.78
C SER A 416 -25.81 -1.88 16.19
N ARG A 417 -26.18 -3.11 15.86
CA ARG A 417 -27.30 -3.80 16.48
C ARG A 417 -26.86 -4.34 17.81
#